data_fb578d11da6b6fc16897f198d1a8ba73
#
_entry.id   fb578d11da6b6fc16897f198d1a8ba73
#
_cell.length_a   1.000
_cell.length_b   1.000
_cell.length_c   1.000
_cell.angle_alpha   90.00
_cell.angle_beta   90.00
_cell.angle_gamma   90.00
#
_symmetry.space_group_name_H-M   'P 1'
#
loop_
_entity.id
_entity.type
_entity.pdbx_description
1 polymer ?
#
loop_
_entity_poly.entity_id
_entity_poly.type
_entity_poly.pdbx_seq_one_letter_code
_entity_poly.pdbx_strand_id
1 'polypeptide(L)'
;MSYRAELYLSLPKQNQDNYIKGKTETEKKDLFREILYNGVHGFCFSLYEDGQKPGDIISEEQVRRRMEILKPHTSWVRSFSCTEGNEHIPKIAKEFGMKTLVGAWLGNDPEINEREVEGLIKLAKEGFVDIAAVGNEVMYRKDLSEDELLDFINHVKKEIPEIPVGYVDAYYEFTIKPRITDACDVILANCYPFWESCPAENSLNYMKQMYEQAKQAANGKPVIISETGWPSKGEELKGAFPSEKNALDYFINTQLWCMDEEIDCFYFSSFDESWKVGPEGEVGAHWGIWDKYEKLKY
;
A
#
# COMPACT_ATOMS: atom_id res chain seq x y z
N MET A 1 -5.85 -13.37 20.85
CA MET A 1 -6.21 -12.06 20.28
C MET A 1 -4.99 -11.15 20.42
N SER A 2 -4.68 -10.37 19.38
CA SER A 2 -3.64 -9.36 19.55
C SER A 2 -4.16 -8.25 20.46
N TYR A 3 -3.29 -7.54 21.17
CA TYR A 3 -3.61 -6.35 21.99
C TYR A 3 -4.46 -5.32 21.25
N ARG A 4 -4.36 -5.28 19.92
CA ARG A 4 -5.07 -4.36 19.03
C ARG A 4 -6.50 -4.76 18.73
N ALA A 5 -6.79 -6.06 18.59
CA ALA A 5 -8.16 -6.54 18.48
C ALA A 5 -8.99 -6.22 19.73
N GLU A 6 -8.36 -6.16 20.91
CA GLU A 6 -9.01 -5.74 22.16
C GLU A 6 -9.29 -4.23 22.18
N LEU A 7 -8.39 -3.41 21.64
CA LEU A 7 -8.60 -1.97 21.46
C LEU A 7 -9.79 -1.69 20.53
N TYR A 8 -9.89 -2.39 19.39
CA TYR A 8 -11.00 -2.28 18.47
C TYR A 8 -12.35 -2.62 19.14
N LEU A 9 -12.42 -3.70 19.94
CA LEU A 9 -13.63 -4.12 20.64
C LEU A 9 -14.08 -3.14 21.73
N SER A 10 -13.17 -2.30 22.23
CA SER A 10 -13.45 -1.29 23.27
C SER A 10 -13.99 0.04 22.73
N LEU A 11 -14.01 0.24 21.41
CA LEU A 11 -14.40 1.49 20.80
C LEU A 11 -15.92 1.68 20.75
N PRO A 12 -16.43 2.91 21.00
CA PRO A 12 -17.86 3.17 20.86
C PRO A 12 -18.32 2.86 19.43
N LYS A 13 -19.45 2.17 19.29
CA LYS A 13 -20.13 2.03 17.99
C LYS A 13 -20.63 3.41 17.57
N GLN A 14 -19.76 4.22 16.98
CA GLN A 14 -20.14 5.51 16.40
C GLN A 14 -20.97 5.26 15.14
N ASN A 15 -21.90 6.18 14.88
CA ASN A 15 -22.70 6.20 13.66
C ASN A 15 -21.77 6.05 12.45
N GLN A 16 -21.92 4.94 11.77
CA GLN A 16 -21.07 4.58 10.63
C GLN A 16 -21.38 5.52 9.48
N ASP A 17 -20.44 6.39 9.14
CA ASP A 17 -20.37 6.97 7.82
C ASP A 17 -20.11 5.82 6.86
N ASN A 18 -21.18 5.24 6.34
CA ASN A 18 -21.11 4.13 5.41
C ASN A 18 -21.69 4.61 4.07
N TYR A 19 -20.81 4.90 3.13
CA TYR A 19 -21.15 5.43 1.80
C TYR A 19 -22.03 4.50 0.98
N ILE A 20 -22.09 3.22 1.36
CA ILE A 20 -22.88 2.20 0.67
C ILE A 20 -24.19 1.84 1.40
N LYS A 21 -24.53 2.55 2.48
CA LYS A 21 -25.75 2.28 3.27
C LYS A 21 -27.00 2.40 2.39
N GLY A 22 -27.80 1.33 2.36
CA GLY A 22 -29.03 1.27 1.59
C GLY A 22 -28.86 1.03 0.08
N LYS A 23 -27.63 0.89 -0.42
CA LYS A 23 -27.36 0.58 -1.83
C LYS A 23 -27.49 -0.92 -2.11
N THR A 24 -28.09 -1.25 -3.25
CA THR A 24 -28.11 -2.61 -3.81
C THR A 24 -26.72 -2.99 -4.34
N GLU A 25 -26.49 -4.27 -4.59
CA GLU A 25 -25.23 -4.76 -5.16
C GLU A 25 -24.93 -4.14 -6.56
N THR A 26 -25.97 -3.90 -7.36
CA THR A 26 -25.84 -3.23 -8.67
C THR A 26 -25.38 -1.78 -8.48
N GLU A 27 -26.03 -1.03 -7.61
CA GLU A 27 -25.64 0.37 -7.32
C GLU A 27 -24.24 0.49 -6.75
N LYS A 28 -23.77 -0.50 -5.98
CA LYS A 28 -22.40 -0.54 -5.50
C LYS A 28 -21.38 -0.78 -6.65
N LYS A 29 -21.68 -1.71 -7.53
CA LYS A 29 -20.83 -1.96 -8.71
C LYS A 29 -20.77 -0.74 -9.64
N ASP A 30 -21.89 -0.06 -9.83
CA ASP A 30 -21.92 1.17 -10.62
C ASP A 30 -21.10 2.29 -9.96
N LEU A 31 -21.23 2.45 -8.63
CA LEU A 31 -20.42 3.41 -7.86
C LEU A 31 -18.93 3.06 -7.89
N PHE A 32 -18.56 1.80 -7.79
CA PHE A 32 -17.18 1.34 -7.94
C PHE A 32 -16.60 1.75 -9.31
N ARG A 33 -17.37 1.52 -10.39
CA ARG A 33 -16.94 1.90 -11.75
C ARG A 33 -16.82 3.41 -11.91
N GLU A 34 -17.71 4.17 -11.29
CA GLU A 34 -17.66 5.63 -11.26
C GLU A 34 -16.39 6.13 -10.54
N ILE A 35 -16.06 5.56 -9.37
CA ILE A 35 -14.82 5.87 -8.63
C ILE A 35 -13.59 5.59 -9.50
N LEU A 36 -13.54 4.42 -10.15
CA LEU A 36 -12.42 4.09 -11.03
C LEU A 36 -12.36 4.98 -12.28
N TYR A 37 -13.50 5.36 -12.85
CA TYR A 37 -13.56 6.25 -14.00
C TYR A 37 -13.07 7.66 -13.66
N ASN A 38 -13.40 8.17 -12.48
CA ASN A 38 -12.94 9.46 -11.99
C ASN A 38 -11.47 9.46 -11.57
N GLY A 39 -10.91 8.27 -11.32
CA GLY A 39 -9.55 8.04 -10.86
C GLY A 39 -9.42 8.13 -9.35
N VAL A 40 -8.63 7.24 -8.78
CA VAL A 40 -8.22 7.23 -7.36
C VAL A 40 -6.85 7.86 -7.22
N HIS A 41 -6.43 8.15 -5.97
CA HIS A 41 -5.08 8.70 -5.73
C HIS A 41 -4.00 7.75 -6.24
N GLY A 42 -3.93 6.52 -5.72
CA GLY A 42 -2.86 5.59 -6.07
C GLY A 42 -3.19 4.11 -5.92
N PHE A 43 -2.44 3.28 -6.66
CA PHE A 43 -2.40 1.83 -6.46
C PHE A 43 -1.00 1.35 -6.14
N CYS A 44 -0.91 0.34 -5.25
CA CYS A 44 0.24 -0.52 -5.17
C CYS A 44 0.31 -1.37 -6.44
N PHE A 45 1.41 -1.26 -7.18
CA PHE A 45 1.56 -1.93 -8.46
C PHE A 45 1.94 -3.39 -8.28
N SER A 46 1.09 -4.30 -8.74
CA SER A 46 1.35 -5.74 -8.74
C SER A 46 2.16 -6.09 -9.99
N LEU A 47 3.42 -6.45 -9.78
CA LEU A 47 4.38 -6.68 -10.85
C LEU A 47 4.26 -8.09 -11.46
N TYR A 48 4.03 -9.10 -10.61
CA TYR A 48 4.19 -10.51 -10.96
C TYR A 48 2.92 -11.13 -11.55
N GLU A 49 3.08 -11.80 -12.68
CA GLU A 49 2.04 -12.64 -13.30
C GLU A 49 1.95 -14.02 -12.66
N ASP A 50 0.97 -14.80 -13.11
CA ASP A 50 0.81 -16.19 -12.65
C ASP A 50 2.08 -17.01 -12.94
N GLY A 51 2.63 -17.65 -11.92
CA GLY A 51 3.88 -18.41 -12.00
C GLY A 51 5.17 -17.59 -11.78
N GLN A 52 5.08 -16.26 -11.67
CA GLN A 52 6.21 -15.39 -11.32
C GLN A 52 6.19 -15.04 -9.82
N LYS A 53 7.35 -14.65 -9.29
CA LYS A 53 7.55 -14.28 -7.88
C LYS A 53 8.77 -13.36 -7.72
N PRO A 54 8.98 -12.71 -6.57
CA PRO A 54 10.22 -12.01 -6.25
C PRO A 54 11.46 -12.88 -6.50
N GLY A 55 12.47 -12.30 -7.15
CA GLY A 55 13.65 -13.00 -7.66
C GLY A 55 13.60 -13.28 -9.18
N ASP A 56 12.43 -13.21 -9.80
CA ASP A 56 12.30 -13.30 -11.26
C ASP A 56 12.57 -11.93 -11.90
N ILE A 57 13.28 -11.92 -13.02
CA ILE A 57 13.53 -10.71 -13.80
C ILE A 57 12.31 -10.41 -14.68
N ILE A 58 11.66 -9.29 -14.42
CA ILE A 58 10.44 -8.90 -15.13
C ILE A 58 10.76 -7.93 -16.27
N SER A 59 10.16 -8.17 -17.43
CA SER A 59 10.39 -7.34 -18.61
C SER A 59 9.68 -5.98 -18.53
N GLU A 60 10.28 -4.98 -19.16
CA GLU A 60 9.67 -3.66 -19.35
C GLU A 60 8.31 -3.76 -20.07
N GLU A 61 8.20 -4.66 -21.06
CA GLU A 61 6.97 -4.86 -21.82
C GLU A 61 5.80 -5.34 -20.93
N GLN A 62 6.05 -6.25 -20.01
CA GLN A 62 5.05 -6.72 -19.05
C GLN A 62 4.60 -5.57 -18.13
N VAL A 63 5.54 -4.78 -17.60
CA VAL A 63 5.22 -3.62 -16.76
C VAL A 63 4.39 -2.61 -17.54
N ARG A 64 4.77 -2.30 -18.78
CA ARG A 64 4.07 -1.35 -19.67
C ARG A 64 2.64 -1.77 -19.92
N ARG A 65 2.41 -3.03 -20.30
CA ARG A 65 1.07 -3.58 -20.53
C ARG A 65 0.16 -3.42 -19.31
N ARG A 66 0.63 -3.81 -18.12
CA ARG A 66 -0.12 -3.66 -16.87
C ARG A 66 -0.36 -2.18 -16.50
N MET A 67 0.62 -1.33 -16.77
CA MET A 67 0.51 0.10 -16.52
C MET A 67 -0.52 0.77 -17.44
N GLU A 68 -0.64 0.30 -18.70
CA GLU A 68 -1.68 0.78 -19.64
C GLU A 68 -3.09 0.50 -19.14
N ILE A 69 -3.31 -0.64 -18.46
CA ILE A 69 -4.60 -0.94 -17.82
C ILE A 69 -4.86 0.02 -16.65
N LEU A 70 -3.84 0.33 -15.87
CA LEU A 70 -3.96 1.10 -14.63
C LEU A 70 -4.09 2.60 -14.88
N LYS A 71 -3.39 3.11 -15.89
CA LYS A 71 -3.28 4.55 -16.23
C LYS A 71 -4.61 5.33 -16.23
N PRO A 72 -5.74 4.82 -16.80
CA PRO A 72 -7.00 5.56 -16.80
C PRO A 72 -7.62 5.76 -15.41
N HIS A 73 -7.14 5.04 -14.39
CA HIS A 73 -7.82 4.86 -13.12
C HIS A 73 -7.09 5.46 -11.92
N THR A 74 -5.87 5.99 -12.12
CA THR A 74 -5.07 6.52 -11.01
C THR A 74 -4.07 7.57 -11.47
N SER A 75 -3.70 8.47 -10.57
CA SER A 75 -2.66 9.48 -10.80
C SER A 75 -1.29 9.10 -10.21
N TRP A 76 -1.25 8.11 -9.31
CA TRP A 76 -0.04 7.63 -8.68
C TRP A 76 0.09 6.12 -8.74
N VAL A 77 1.34 5.65 -8.76
CA VAL A 77 1.66 4.24 -8.50
C VAL A 77 2.74 4.12 -7.44
N ARG A 78 2.64 3.05 -6.66
CA ARG A 78 3.65 2.67 -5.68
C ARG A 78 4.33 1.38 -6.11
N SER A 79 5.68 1.37 -6.13
CA SER A 79 6.52 0.18 -6.28
C SER A 79 7.20 -0.17 -4.96
N PHE A 80 7.68 -1.42 -4.86
CA PHE A 80 8.23 -1.98 -3.62
C PHE A 80 9.73 -2.19 -3.64
N SER A 81 10.34 -2.25 -4.84
CA SER A 81 11.73 -2.57 -5.07
C SER A 81 12.28 -1.74 -6.23
N CYS A 82 13.60 -1.70 -6.36
CA CYS A 82 14.33 -0.99 -7.41
C CYS A 82 15.18 -1.93 -8.28
N THR A 83 14.96 -3.24 -8.17
CA THR A 83 15.73 -4.28 -8.86
C THR A 83 14.81 -5.27 -9.59
N GLU A 84 15.36 -6.16 -10.40
CA GLU A 84 14.66 -7.32 -11.00
C GLU A 84 13.44 -6.95 -11.87
N GLY A 85 13.49 -5.79 -12.52
CA GLY A 85 12.40 -5.27 -13.37
C GLY A 85 11.47 -4.27 -12.66
N ASN A 86 11.53 -4.16 -11.32
CA ASN A 86 10.77 -3.14 -10.59
C ASN A 86 11.19 -1.71 -10.98
N GLU A 87 12.45 -1.51 -11.39
CA GLU A 87 12.98 -0.22 -11.86
C GLU A 87 12.27 0.29 -13.12
N HIS A 88 11.56 -0.56 -13.86
CA HIS A 88 10.73 -0.15 -15.00
C HIS A 88 9.44 0.56 -14.55
N ILE A 89 8.91 0.25 -13.36
CA ILE A 89 7.63 0.79 -12.88
C ILE A 89 7.65 2.32 -12.85
N PRO A 90 8.58 3.00 -12.12
CA PRO A 90 8.58 4.46 -12.05
C PRO A 90 8.90 5.13 -13.41
N LYS A 91 9.73 4.52 -14.24
CA LYS A 91 10.05 5.04 -15.57
C LYS A 91 8.80 5.09 -16.46
N ILE A 92 8.09 3.97 -16.57
CA ILE A 92 6.87 3.86 -17.37
C ILE A 92 5.75 4.73 -16.79
N ALA A 93 5.61 4.80 -15.47
CA ALA A 93 4.65 5.68 -14.82
C ALA A 93 4.86 7.15 -15.23
N LYS A 94 6.11 7.62 -15.23
CA LYS A 94 6.44 8.98 -15.69
C LYS A 94 6.15 9.23 -17.17
N GLU A 95 6.43 8.25 -18.04
CA GLU A 95 6.07 8.34 -19.46
C GLU A 95 4.54 8.52 -19.64
N PHE A 96 3.74 7.93 -18.75
CA PHE A 96 2.28 8.04 -18.77
C PHE A 96 1.74 9.25 -18.00
N GLY A 97 2.62 10.11 -17.47
CA GLY A 97 2.26 11.32 -16.72
C GLY A 97 1.79 11.05 -15.29
N MET A 98 2.04 9.87 -14.76
CA MET A 98 1.73 9.52 -13.36
C MET A 98 2.88 9.92 -12.42
N LYS A 99 2.53 10.11 -11.16
CA LYS A 99 3.48 10.27 -10.06
C LYS A 99 3.81 8.94 -9.41
N THR A 100 4.93 8.91 -8.65
CA THR A 100 5.50 7.67 -8.15
C THR A 100 5.89 7.75 -6.68
N LEU A 101 5.52 6.72 -5.92
CA LEU A 101 6.11 6.38 -4.63
C LEU A 101 6.98 5.14 -4.86
N VAL A 102 8.30 5.29 -4.80
CA VAL A 102 9.26 4.23 -5.12
C VAL A 102 9.90 3.69 -3.87
N GLY A 103 9.78 2.39 -3.65
CA GLY A 103 10.34 1.69 -2.50
C GLY A 103 11.66 1.01 -2.79
N ALA A 104 12.61 1.09 -1.86
CA ALA A 104 13.74 0.19 -1.74
C ALA A 104 13.37 -0.92 -0.75
N TRP A 105 13.35 -2.17 -1.19
CA TRP A 105 13.04 -3.31 -0.33
C TRP A 105 14.24 -3.67 0.54
N LEU A 106 14.15 -3.40 1.84
CA LEU A 106 15.19 -3.76 2.79
C LEU A 106 14.81 -5.03 3.56
N GLY A 107 15.80 -5.88 3.77
CA GLY A 107 15.70 -7.12 4.52
C GLY A 107 16.99 -7.41 5.30
N ASN A 108 17.20 -8.68 5.64
CA ASN A 108 18.37 -9.13 6.41
C ASN A 108 19.60 -9.47 5.55
N ASP A 109 19.55 -9.23 4.24
CA ASP A 109 20.67 -9.41 3.31
C ASP A 109 21.31 -8.06 2.96
N PRO A 110 22.54 -7.75 3.45
CA PRO A 110 23.18 -6.45 3.21
C PRO A 110 23.46 -6.15 1.73
N GLU A 111 23.80 -7.17 0.92
CA GLU A 111 24.12 -6.95 -0.50
C GLU A 111 22.86 -6.59 -1.30
N ILE A 112 21.71 -7.17 -0.93
CA ILE A 112 20.43 -6.81 -1.52
C ILE A 112 20.06 -5.40 -1.09
N ASN A 113 20.20 -5.06 0.20
CA ASN A 113 19.89 -3.74 0.72
C ASN A 113 20.69 -2.63 0.03
N GLU A 114 21.99 -2.83 -0.18
CA GLU A 114 22.84 -1.89 -0.91
C GLU A 114 22.35 -1.67 -2.34
N ARG A 115 22.08 -2.74 -3.09
CA ARG A 115 21.56 -2.65 -4.47
C ARG A 115 20.22 -1.94 -4.56
N GLU A 116 19.32 -2.19 -3.61
CA GLU A 116 17.99 -1.55 -3.53
C GLU A 116 18.14 -0.05 -3.29
N VAL A 117 18.97 0.35 -2.33
CA VAL A 117 19.21 1.76 -2.00
C VAL A 117 19.92 2.49 -3.15
N GLU A 118 20.93 1.89 -3.76
CA GLU A 118 21.59 2.45 -4.95
C GLU A 118 20.61 2.61 -6.12
N GLY A 119 19.76 1.61 -6.33
CA GLY A 119 18.69 1.65 -7.35
C GLY A 119 17.71 2.79 -7.11
N LEU A 120 17.23 2.98 -5.88
CA LEU A 120 16.36 4.08 -5.49
C LEU A 120 17.01 5.45 -5.74
N ILE A 121 18.24 5.63 -5.27
CA ILE A 121 19.01 6.88 -5.44
C ILE A 121 19.21 7.19 -6.93
N LYS A 122 19.54 6.18 -7.74
CA LYS A 122 19.71 6.33 -9.18
C LYS A 122 18.41 6.77 -9.85
N LEU A 123 17.30 6.08 -9.60
CA LEU A 123 15.98 6.43 -10.15
C LEU A 123 15.55 7.84 -9.75
N ALA A 124 15.84 8.23 -8.51
CA ALA A 124 15.55 9.57 -7.99
C ALA A 124 16.37 10.65 -8.73
N LYS A 125 17.67 10.45 -8.89
CA LYS A 125 18.56 11.38 -9.64
C LYS A 125 18.20 11.47 -11.13
N GLU A 126 17.62 10.42 -11.68
CA GLU A 126 17.11 10.38 -13.06
C GLU A 126 15.71 11.04 -13.20
N GLY A 127 15.07 11.47 -12.11
CA GLY A 127 13.77 12.18 -12.11
C GLY A 127 12.53 11.28 -12.13
N PHE A 128 12.67 10.01 -11.78
CA PHE A 128 11.59 9.03 -11.79
C PHE A 128 10.88 8.85 -10.44
N VAL A 129 11.29 9.57 -9.39
CA VAL A 129 10.78 9.41 -8.03
C VAL A 129 10.18 10.72 -7.54
N ASP A 130 8.90 10.71 -7.12
CA ASP A 130 8.27 11.85 -6.45
C ASP A 130 8.35 11.73 -4.92
N ILE A 131 8.24 10.49 -4.39
CA ILE A 131 8.42 10.16 -2.98
C ILE A 131 9.29 8.90 -2.91
N ALA A 132 10.32 8.91 -2.08
CA ALA A 132 11.18 7.77 -1.83
C ALA A 132 10.78 7.06 -0.53
N ALA A 133 10.63 5.73 -0.57
CA ALA A 133 10.37 4.90 0.59
C ALA A 133 11.57 3.99 0.88
N VAL A 134 12.19 4.15 2.04
CA VAL A 134 13.37 3.39 2.46
C VAL A 134 12.95 2.27 3.39
N GLY A 135 12.77 1.07 2.84
CA GLY A 135 12.26 -0.10 3.53
C GLY A 135 10.74 -0.19 3.58
N ASN A 136 10.25 -1.44 3.67
CA ASN A 136 8.85 -1.78 3.86
C ASN A 136 8.72 -2.77 5.01
N GLU A 137 8.01 -2.41 6.09
CA GLU A 137 7.73 -3.24 7.28
C GLU A 137 8.97 -3.89 7.92
N VAL A 138 10.12 -3.24 7.83
CA VAL A 138 11.41 -3.75 8.32
C VAL A 138 11.39 -3.92 9.83
N MET A 139 10.78 -2.98 10.58
CA MET A 139 10.65 -3.06 12.02
C MET A 139 9.60 -4.10 12.43
N TYR A 140 8.49 -4.16 11.70
CA TYR A 140 7.45 -5.18 11.91
C TYR A 140 8.02 -6.60 11.71
N ARG A 141 8.78 -6.84 10.64
CA ARG A 141 9.42 -8.14 10.35
C ARG A 141 10.67 -8.40 11.19
N LYS A 142 11.26 -7.34 11.82
CA LYS A 142 12.51 -7.41 12.58
C LYS A 142 13.73 -7.83 11.74
N ASP A 143 13.78 -7.37 10.51
CA ASP A 143 14.87 -7.69 9.58
C ASP A 143 16.15 -6.91 9.88
N LEU A 144 16.00 -5.66 10.36
CA LEU A 144 17.10 -4.77 10.75
C LEU A 144 16.85 -4.22 12.15
N SER A 145 17.91 -3.72 12.77
CA SER A 145 17.81 -2.85 13.94
C SER A 145 17.32 -1.45 13.55
N GLU A 146 16.83 -0.69 14.53
CA GLU A 146 16.43 0.70 14.33
C GLU A 146 17.58 1.58 13.85
N ASP A 147 18.81 1.36 14.36
CA ASP A 147 19.99 2.13 13.95
C ASP A 147 20.38 1.85 12.50
N GLU A 148 20.38 0.60 12.06
CA GLU A 148 20.64 0.23 10.67
C GLU A 148 19.63 0.85 9.69
N LEU A 149 18.35 0.82 10.04
CA LEU A 149 17.31 1.46 9.21
C LEU A 149 17.51 2.98 9.16
N LEU A 150 17.84 3.61 10.28
CA LEU A 150 18.12 5.05 10.34
C LEU A 150 19.34 5.43 9.49
N ASP A 151 20.37 4.60 9.46
CA ASP A 151 21.55 4.83 8.60
C ASP A 151 21.16 4.83 7.12
N PHE A 152 20.31 3.88 6.67
CA PHE A 152 19.79 3.87 5.30
C PHE A 152 18.92 5.10 4.99
N ILE A 153 17.99 5.47 5.86
CA ILE A 153 17.14 6.66 5.69
C ILE A 153 18.00 7.92 5.56
N ASN A 154 18.96 8.12 6.46
CA ASN A 154 19.83 9.28 6.46
C ASN A 154 20.75 9.31 5.23
N HIS A 155 21.25 8.16 4.79
CA HIS A 155 22.04 8.06 3.57
C HIS A 155 21.22 8.48 2.35
N VAL A 156 20.02 7.94 2.15
CA VAL A 156 19.14 8.31 1.02
C VAL A 156 18.79 9.80 1.07
N LYS A 157 18.40 10.34 2.22
CA LYS A 157 18.09 11.79 2.36
C LYS A 157 19.27 12.68 1.97
N LYS A 158 20.49 12.29 2.30
CA LYS A 158 21.69 13.03 1.93
C LYS A 158 21.93 13.02 0.42
N GLU A 159 21.65 11.90 -0.23
CA GLU A 159 21.91 11.71 -1.67
C GLU A 159 20.83 12.34 -2.59
N ILE A 160 19.61 12.49 -2.08
CA ILE A 160 18.46 13.03 -2.84
C ILE A 160 17.69 14.09 -2.03
N PRO A 161 18.34 15.20 -1.61
CA PRO A 161 17.77 16.15 -0.64
C PRO A 161 16.50 16.88 -1.10
N GLU A 162 16.18 16.86 -2.38
CA GLU A 162 15.01 17.54 -2.97
C GLU A 162 13.77 16.64 -3.01
N ILE A 163 13.90 15.35 -2.69
CA ILE A 163 12.82 14.37 -2.76
C ILE A 163 12.42 13.99 -1.34
N PRO A 164 11.11 14.04 -0.98
CA PRO A 164 10.65 13.57 0.32
C PRO A 164 10.99 12.09 0.53
N VAL A 165 11.60 11.78 1.67
CA VAL A 165 11.97 10.43 2.06
C VAL A 165 11.11 9.99 3.24
N GLY A 166 10.46 8.84 3.11
CA GLY A 166 9.70 8.18 4.15
C GLY A 166 10.15 6.75 4.40
N TYR A 167 9.58 6.16 5.40
CA TYR A 167 9.65 4.74 5.72
C TYR A 167 8.23 4.17 5.72
N VAL A 168 8.07 2.94 5.25
CA VAL A 168 6.76 2.27 5.22
C VAL A 168 6.69 1.22 6.32
N ASP A 169 5.70 1.33 7.20
CA ASP A 169 5.39 0.29 8.18
C ASP A 169 3.94 0.37 8.66
N ALA A 170 3.53 -0.58 9.49
CA ALA A 170 2.24 -0.56 10.14
C ALA A 170 2.03 0.76 10.92
N TYR A 171 0.86 1.35 10.80
CA TYR A 171 0.51 2.68 11.34
C TYR A 171 0.99 2.93 12.78
N TYR A 172 1.02 1.91 13.62
CA TYR A 172 1.42 2.02 15.03
C TYR A 172 2.93 2.02 15.28
N GLU A 173 3.74 1.53 14.31
CA GLU A 173 5.20 1.55 14.43
C GLU A 173 5.72 2.99 14.59
N PHE A 174 5.07 3.95 13.95
CA PHE A 174 5.42 5.36 14.07
C PHE A 174 5.22 5.94 15.49
N THR A 175 4.31 5.37 16.27
CA THR A 175 4.15 5.74 17.70
C THR A 175 5.24 5.13 18.57
N ILE A 176 5.63 3.88 18.31
CA ILE A 176 6.59 3.14 19.15
C ILE A 176 8.06 3.31 18.72
N LYS A 177 8.29 3.91 17.54
CA LYS A 177 9.60 4.18 16.94
C LYS A 177 9.78 5.67 16.61
N PRO A 178 9.76 6.57 17.61
CA PRO A 178 9.79 8.01 17.37
C PRO A 178 11.04 8.48 16.62
N ARG A 179 12.20 7.84 16.80
CA ARG A 179 13.43 8.19 16.07
C ARG A 179 13.27 8.01 14.57
N ILE A 180 12.63 6.91 14.13
CA ILE A 180 12.33 6.66 12.71
C ILE A 180 11.32 7.68 12.21
N THR A 181 10.26 7.92 12.97
CA THR A 181 9.26 8.95 12.66
C THR A 181 9.89 10.32 12.48
N ASP A 182 10.82 10.70 13.36
CA ASP A 182 11.52 11.99 13.31
C ASP A 182 12.46 12.09 12.09
N ALA A 183 13.09 10.98 11.68
CA ALA A 183 13.98 10.94 10.53
C ALA A 183 13.25 11.09 9.18
N CYS A 184 11.99 10.69 9.09
CA CYS A 184 11.19 10.76 7.86
C CYS A 184 10.70 12.19 7.56
N ASP A 185 10.59 12.53 6.28
CA ASP A 185 9.93 13.77 5.79
C ASP A 185 8.41 13.56 5.63
N VAL A 186 8.00 12.34 5.33
CA VAL A 186 6.62 11.89 5.16
C VAL A 186 6.40 10.55 5.87
N ILE A 187 5.27 10.37 6.50
CA ILE A 187 4.88 9.11 7.15
C ILE A 187 4.07 8.27 6.18
N LEU A 188 4.55 7.05 5.92
CA LEU A 188 3.96 6.11 4.97
C LEU A 188 3.36 4.93 5.75
N ALA A 189 2.08 5.08 6.13
CA ALA A 189 1.43 4.16 7.05
C ALA A 189 0.65 3.05 6.33
N ASN A 190 0.98 1.79 6.61
CA ASN A 190 0.16 0.64 6.24
C ASN A 190 -0.99 0.48 7.23
N CYS A 191 -2.22 0.46 6.70
CA CYS A 191 -3.45 0.41 7.48
C CYS A 191 -4.35 -0.71 6.98
N TYR A 192 -4.32 -1.86 7.67
CA TYR A 192 -5.05 -3.05 7.27
C TYR A 192 -6.02 -3.55 8.35
N PRO A 193 -7.29 -3.09 8.36
CA PRO A 193 -8.29 -3.64 9.26
C PRO A 193 -8.44 -5.15 9.14
N PHE A 194 -8.28 -5.72 7.95
CA PHE A 194 -8.34 -7.16 7.72
C PHE A 194 -7.31 -7.93 8.57
N TRP A 195 -6.03 -7.55 8.52
CA TRP A 195 -4.97 -8.25 9.26
C TRP A 195 -5.10 -8.12 10.79
N GLU A 196 -5.86 -7.14 11.24
CA GLU A 196 -6.19 -6.98 12.66
C GLU A 196 -7.54 -7.61 13.04
N SER A 197 -8.06 -8.49 12.18
CA SER A 197 -9.28 -9.28 12.47
C SER A 197 -10.54 -8.41 12.66
N CYS A 198 -10.58 -7.24 12.03
CA CYS A 198 -11.73 -6.34 12.10
C CYS A 198 -12.86 -6.86 11.19
N PRO A 199 -14.10 -7.01 11.69
CA PRO A 199 -15.24 -7.31 10.82
C PRO A 199 -15.43 -6.23 9.75
N ALA A 200 -15.83 -6.62 8.53
CA ALA A 200 -15.92 -5.73 7.38
C ALA A 200 -16.84 -4.52 7.62
N GLU A 201 -17.93 -4.70 8.35
CA GLU A 201 -18.86 -3.63 8.71
C GLU A 201 -18.26 -2.52 9.59
N ASN A 202 -17.17 -2.80 10.26
CA ASN A 202 -16.46 -1.86 11.14
C ASN A 202 -15.15 -1.34 10.52
N SER A 203 -14.79 -1.85 9.35
CA SER A 203 -13.47 -1.64 8.75
C SER A 203 -13.16 -0.16 8.45
N LEU A 204 -14.13 0.63 7.97
CA LEU A 204 -13.94 2.06 7.72
C LEU A 204 -13.64 2.84 9.02
N ASN A 205 -14.40 2.58 10.08
CA ASN A 205 -14.17 3.26 11.36
C ASN A 205 -12.81 2.91 11.94
N TYR A 206 -12.40 1.66 11.81
CA TYR A 206 -11.08 1.23 12.27
C TYR A 206 -9.95 1.81 11.41
N MET A 207 -10.15 1.89 10.09
CA MET A 207 -9.24 2.56 9.17
C MET A 207 -9.01 4.02 9.54
N LYS A 208 -10.09 4.78 9.85
CA LYS A 208 -10.01 6.17 10.32
C LYS A 208 -9.15 6.30 11.58
N GLN A 209 -9.27 5.35 12.51
CA GLN A 209 -8.49 5.35 13.76
C GLN A 209 -7.02 5.01 13.52
N MET A 210 -6.72 4.05 12.62
CA MET A 210 -5.34 3.74 12.22
C MET A 210 -4.66 4.97 11.64
N TYR A 211 -5.34 5.65 10.71
CA TYR A 211 -4.84 6.88 10.09
C TYR A 211 -4.64 7.99 11.12
N GLU A 212 -5.61 8.23 11.99
CA GLU A 212 -5.51 9.26 13.02
C GLU A 212 -4.36 8.98 14.02
N GLN A 213 -4.11 7.71 14.37
CA GLN A 213 -2.96 7.35 15.20
C GLN A 213 -1.64 7.66 14.49
N ALA A 214 -1.51 7.33 13.19
CA ALA A 214 -0.34 7.68 12.40
C ALA A 214 -0.15 9.21 12.32
N LYS A 215 -1.24 9.95 12.13
CA LYS A 215 -1.24 11.41 12.06
C LYS A 215 -0.81 12.06 13.38
N GLN A 216 -1.25 11.54 14.51
CA GLN A 216 -0.79 11.99 15.82
C GLN A 216 0.70 11.73 16.04
N ALA A 217 1.20 10.56 15.64
CA ALA A 217 2.63 10.23 15.72
C ALA A 217 3.47 11.10 14.80
N ALA A 218 2.95 11.48 13.63
CA ALA A 218 3.64 12.28 12.61
C ALA A 218 4.03 13.69 13.05
N ASN A 219 3.42 14.21 14.10
CA ASN A 219 3.74 15.53 14.66
C ASN A 219 3.74 16.67 13.62
N GLY A 220 2.71 16.68 12.76
CA GLY A 220 2.50 17.70 11.73
C GLY A 220 3.16 17.41 10.38
N LYS A 221 3.90 16.33 10.23
CA LYS A 221 4.40 15.85 8.92
C LYS A 221 3.24 15.30 8.07
N PRO A 222 3.36 15.33 6.73
CA PRO A 222 2.41 14.66 5.86
C PRO A 222 2.29 13.16 6.18
N VAL A 223 1.07 12.64 6.13
CA VAL A 223 0.78 11.21 6.32
C VAL A 223 0.06 10.69 5.10
N ILE A 224 0.57 9.63 4.52
CA ILE A 224 0.01 8.92 3.38
C ILE A 224 -0.34 7.50 3.82
N ILE A 225 -1.51 7.02 3.45
CA ILE A 225 -1.83 5.60 3.57
C ILE A 225 -1.10 4.87 2.45
N SER A 226 0.04 4.26 2.77
CA SER A 226 0.88 3.60 1.79
C SER A 226 0.35 2.25 1.31
N GLU A 227 -0.43 1.59 2.17
CA GLU A 227 -1.15 0.36 1.81
C GLU A 227 -2.43 0.23 2.61
N THR A 228 -3.49 -0.16 1.91
CA THR A 228 -4.74 -0.66 2.49
C THR A 228 -5.51 -1.48 1.48
N GLY A 229 -6.26 -2.49 1.92
CA GLY A 229 -7.03 -3.35 1.04
C GLY A 229 -7.88 -4.36 1.81
N TRP A 230 -8.65 -5.15 1.05
CA TRP A 230 -9.42 -6.27 1.57
C TRP A 230 -9.41 -7.42 0.56
N PRO A 231 -9.08 -8.66 0.96
CA PRO A 231 -9.02 -9.77 0.03
C PRO A 231 -10.42 -10.22 -0.41
N SER A 232 -10.55 -10.53 -1.69
CA SER A 232 -11.83 -10.97 -2.27
C SER A 232 -12.14 -12.45 -2.08
N LYS A 233 -11.16 -13.24 -1.63
CA LYS A 233 -11.27 -14.68 -1.42
C LYS A 233 -10.21 -15.17 -0.43
N GLY A 234 -10.43 -16.34 0.16
CA GLY A 234 -9.51 -17.01 1.07
C GLY A 234 -10.15 -17.35 2.41
N GLU A 235 -9.32 -17.71 3.39
CA GLU A 235 -9.78 -18.09 4.70
C GLU A 235 -10.07 -16.89 5.61
N GLU A 236 -11.07 -17.06 6.48
CA GLU A 236 -11.40 -16.08 7.50
C GLU A 236 -10.25 -15.86 8.49
N LEU A 237 -10.02 -14.60 8.87
CA LEU A 237 -9.11 -14.23 9.94
C LEU A 237 -9.89 -13.70 11.15
N LYS A 238 -10.30 -14.60 12.05
CA LYS A 238 -10.92 -14.28 13.36
C LYS A 238 -12.04 -13.23 13.31
N GLY A 239 -12.93 -13.31 12.33
CA GLY A 239 -14.06 -12.38 12.13
C GLY A 239 -13.90 -11.43 10.95
N ALA A 240 -12.72 -11.32 10.36
CA ALA A 240 -12.52 -10.65 9.08
C ALA A 240 -12.73 -11.67 7.94
N PHE A 241 -13.83 -11.54 7.21
CA PHE A 241 -14.22 -12.48 6.14
C PHE A 241 -13.79 -11.96 4.77
N PRO A 242 -12.90 -12.68 4.04
CA PRO A 242 -12.62 -12.41 2.65
C PRO A 242 -13.84 -12.74 1.80
N SER A 243 -14.24 -11.83 0.94
CA SER A 243 -15.28 -12.06 -0.07
C SER A 243 -15.28 -10.94 -1.10
N GLU A 244 -15.76 -11.20 -2.31
CA GLU A 244 -15.95 -10.16 -3.33
C GLU A 244 -16.81 -9.01 -2.82
N LYS A 245 -17.89 -9.33 -2.09
CA LYS A 245 -18.77 -8.34 -1.48
C LYS A 245 -18.01 -7.43 -0.50
N ASN A 246 -17.29 -8.01 0.45
CA ASN A 246 -16.58 -7.24 1.48
C ASN A 246 -15.41 -6.44 0.88
N ALA A 247 -14.73 -6.99 -0.12
CA ALA A 247 -13.66 -6.27 -0.84
C ALA A 247 -14.22 -5.08 -1.63
N LEU A 248 -15.35 -5.25 -2.31
CA LEU A 248 -16.06 -4.17 -3.00
C LEU A 248 -16.52 -3.08 -2.02
N ASP A 249 -17.18 -3.48 -0.94
CA ASP A 249 -17.68 -2.59 0.10
C ASP A 249 -16.54 -1.80 0.76
N TYR A 250 -15.42 -2.47 1.05
CA TYR A 250 -14.22 -1.86 1.61
C TYR A 250 -13.57 -0.84 0.67
N PHE A 251 -13.41 -1.20 -0.60
CA PHE A 251 -12.84 -0.30 -1.61
C PHE A 251 -13.66 0.99 -1.72
N ILE A 252 -14.98 0.88 -1.91
CA ILE A 252 -15.85 2.04 -2.07
C ILE A 252 -15.79 2.95 -0.84
N ASN A 253 -15.97 2.38 0.35
CA ASN A 253 -15.97 3.15 1.59
C ASN A 253 -14.61 3.85 1.83
N THR A 254 -13.51 3.16 1.60
CA THR A 254 -12.16 3.70 1.79
C THR A 254 -11.88 4.82 0.79
N GLN A 255 -12.17 4.60 -0.50
CA GLN A 255 -11.87 5.61 -1.53
C GLN A 255 -12.70 6.87 -1.36
N LEU A 256 -14.00 6.74 -1.08
CA LEU A 256 -14.86 7.91 -0.86
C LEU A 256 -14.46 8.68 0.40
N TRP A 257 -14.11 8.00 1.48
CA TRP A 257 -13.59 8.66 2.66
C TRP A 257 -12.27 9.39 2.38
N CYS A 258 -11.34 8.76 1.68
CA CYS A 258 -10.07 9.40 1.32
C CYS A 258 -10.30 10.63 0.43
N MET A 259 -11.26 10.58 -0.51
CA MET A 259 -11.62 11.73 -1.34
C MET A 259 -12.24 12.86 -0.52
N ASP A 260 -13.17 12.56 0.39
CA ASP A 260 -13.86 13.56 1.22
C ASP A 260 -12.90 14.29 2.19
N GLU A 261 -11.90 13.58 2.72
CA GLU A 261 -10.94 14.11 3.70
C GLU A 261 -9.60 14.52 3.07
N GLU A 262 -9.50 14.49 1.74
CA GLU A 262 -8.28 14.82 0.96
C GLU A 262 -7.05 14.01 1.43
N ILE A 263 -7.23 12.70 1.67
CA ILE A 263 -6.19 11.79 2.13
C ILE A 263 -5.54 11.06 0.96
N ASP A 264 -4.24 11.17 0.84
CA ASP A 264 -3.45 10.40 -0.11
C ASP A 264 -3.44 8.91 0.30
N CYS A 265 -3.90 8.03 -0.59
CA CYS A 265 -4.05 6.62 -0.31
C CYS A 265 -3.65 5.74 -1.49
N PHE A 266 -2.77 4.78 -1.24
CA PHE A 266 -2.44 3.70 -2.18
C PHE A 266 -3.23 2.45 -1.84
N TYR A 267 -4.10 2.02 -2.75
CA TYR A 267 -4.88 0.79 -2.56
C TYR A 267 -4.04 -0.45 -2.92
N PHE A 268 -4.03 -1.41 -2.03
CA PHE A 268 -3.38 -2.69 -2.23
C PHE A 268 -4.41 -3.75 -2.64
N SER A 269 -4.41 -4.17 -3.91
CA SER A 269 -3.43 -3.88 -4.93
C SER A 269 -4.08 -3.77 -6.32
N SER A 270 -3.30 -3.52 -7.35
CA SER A 270 -3.80 -3.46 -8.72
C SER A 270 -4.28 -4.83 -9.20
N PHE A 271 -3.41 -5.84 -9.26
CA PHE A 271 -3.73 -7.19 -9.76
C PHE A 271 -3.55 -8.25 -8.70
N ASP A 272 -4.27 -9.37 -8.85
CA ASP A 272 -4.03 -10.57 -8.07
C ASP A 272 -2.65 -11.17 -8.38
N GLU A 273 -1.95 -11.64 -7.34
CA GLU A 273 -0.60 -12.21 -7.44
C GLU A 273 -0.53 -13.57 -6.73
N SER A 274 -0.50 -14.64 -7.50
CA SER A 274 -0.57 -16.02 -6.99
C SER A 274 0.60 -16.43 -6.09
N TRP A 275 1.77 -15.78 -6.21
CA TRP A 275 2.95 -16.11 -5.39
C TRP A 275 2.77 -15.84 -3.90
N LYS A 276 1.89 -14.93 -3.52
CA LYS A 276 1.67 -14.53 -2.13
C LYS A 276 0.98 -15.58 -1.27
N VAL A 277 0.42 -16.62 -1.87
CA VAL A 277 -0.23 -17.74 -1.15
C VAL A 277 0.70 -18.38 -0.11
N GLY A 278 2.01 -18.49 -0.40
CA GLY A 278 2.98 -19.06 0.53
C GLY A 278 3.08 -18.31 1.86
N PRO A 279 3.40 -17.00 1.85
CA PRO A 279 3.58 -16.23 3.07
C PRO A 279 2.27 -15.79 3.75
N GLU A 280 1.19 -15.57 2.99
CA GLU A 280 -0.05 -14.96 3.48
C GLU A 280 -1.26 -15.92 3.54
N GLY A 281 -1.09 -17.17 3.12
CA GLY A 281 -2.19 -18.09 2.90
C GLY A 281 -3.01 -17.75 1.64
N GLU A 282 -4.18 -18.38 1.46
CA GLU A 282 -4.99 -18.19 0.24
C GLU A 282 -5.38 -16.72 0.01
N VAL A 283 -5.57 -15.94 1.06
CA VAL A 283 -5.92 -14.51 0.94
C VAL A 283 -4.86 -13.72 0.17
N GLY A 284 -3.58 -14.07 0.29
CA GLY A 284 -2.46 -13.40 -0.35
C GLY A 284 -2.62 -13.24 -1.86
N ALA A 285 -3.27 -14.21 -2.51
CA ALA A 285 -3.47 -14.19 -3.96
C ALA A 285 -4.65 -13.34 -4.43
N HIS A 286 -5.43 -12.69 -3.54
CA HIS A 286 -6.75 -12.16 -3.89
C HIS A 286 -6.99 -10.69 -3.47
N TRP A 287 -5.93 -9.88 -3.41
CA TRP A 287 -6.01 -8.46 -3.04
C TRP A 287 -6.28 -7.50 -4.22
N GLY A 288 -6.08 -7.98 -5.46
CA GLY A 288 -6.19 -7.16 -6.66
C GLY A 288 -7.61 -6.64 -6.92
N ILE A 289 -7.71 -5.47 -7.52
CA ILE A 289 -8.95 -4.96 -8.14
C ILE A 289 -9.19 -5.66 -9.47
N TRP A 290 -8.12 -5.99 -10.19
CA TRP A 290 -8.13 -6.90 -11.33
C TRP A 290 -7.65 -8.28 -10.89
N ASP A 291 -8.20 -9.31 -11.51
CA ASP A 291 -7.77 -10.68 -11.28
C ASP A 291 -6.38 -10.97 -11.90
N LYS A 292 -5.86 -12.17 -11.69
CA LYS A 292 -4.55 -12.57 -12.24
C LYS A 292 -4.52 -12.65 -13.78
N TYR A 293 -5.67 -12.59 -14.45
CA TYR A 293 -5.80 -12.52 -15.91
C TYR A 293 -6.07 -11.09 -16.39
N GLU A 294 -5.82 -10.10 -15.53
CA GLU A 294 -5.97 -8.66 -15.83
C GLU A 294 -7.43 -8.24 -16.11
N LYS A 295 -8.41 -9.01 -15.64
CA LYS A 295 -9.83 -8.72 -15.77
C LYS A 295 -10.34 -8.01 -14.51
N LEU A 296 -11.06 -6.90 -14.70
CA LEU A 296 -11.72 -6.18 -13.60
C LEU A 296 -12.73 -7.08 -12.89
N LYS A 297 -12.69 -7.13 -11.54
CA LYS A 297 -13.51 -8.05 -10.75
C LYS A 297 -14.96 -7.60 -10.56
N TYR A 298 -15.23 -6.28 -10.61
CA TYR A 298 -16.54 -5.74 -10.21
C TYR A 298 -17.24 -4.94 -11.31
#